data_981db821d2b0d241b67846e8d00aa288
#
_entry.id   981db821d2b0d241b67846e8d00aa288
#
_cell.length_a   1.000
_cell.length_b   1.000
_cell.length_c   1.000
_cell.angle_alpha   90.00
_cell.angle_beta   90.00
_cell.angle_gamma   90.00
#
_symmetry.space_group_name_H-M   'P 1'
#
loop_
_entity.id
_entity.type
_entity.pdbx_description
1 polymer ?
#
loop_
_entity_poly.entity_id
_entity_poly.type
_entity_poly.pdbx_seq_one_letter_code
_entity_poly.pdbx_strand_id
1 'polypeptide(L)' 'MLQDKITQYTEEIKAFSPNSAQDVENFRLKFLVSKGIVKELFEEFKTVTPDEKRVLGKVLNEFKQLAETSFKEASEKFAG' A
#
# COMPACT_ATOMS: atom_id res chain seq x y z
N MET A 1 -15.73 1.27 -5.07
CA MET A 1 -15.22 0.06 -5.70
C MET A 1 -13.76 -0.15 -5.32
N LEU A 2 -13.33 -1.40 -5.33
CA LEU A 2 -11.97 -1.73 -4.90
C LEU A 2 -10.90 -1.00 -5.73
N GLN A 3 -11.10 -0.93 -7.05
CA GLN A 3 -10.16 -0.23 -7.93
C GLN A 3 -9.97 1.22 -7.51
N ASP A 4 -11.04 1.89 -7.15
CA ASP A 4 -10.98 3.28 -6.73
C ASP A 4 -10.16 3.44 -5.45
N LYS A 5 -10.34 2.50 -4.52
CA LYS A 5 -9.56 2.51 -3.28
C LYS A 5 -8.08 2.29 -3.56
N ILE A 6 -7.76 1.35 -4.43
CA ILE A 6 -6.36 1.09 -4.79
C ILE A 6 -5.75 2.33 -5.42
N THR A 7 -6.47 2.97 -6.33
CA THR A 7 -5.98 4.19 -6.99
C THR A 7 -5.75 5.30 -5.97
N GLN A 8 -6.71 5.50 -5.07
CA GLN A 8 -6.60 6.54 -4.06
C GLN A 8 -5.39 6.33 -3.16
N TYR A 9 -5.18 5.11 -2.68
CA TYR A 9 -4.05 4.83 -1.82
C TYR A 9 -2.72 4.83 -2.58
N THR A 10 -2.75 4.47 -3.86
CA THR A 10 -1.56 4.56 -4.69
C THR A 10 -1.08 6.01 -4.79
N GLU A 11 -2.02 6.93 -5.03
CA GLU A 11 -1.70 8.35 -5.08
C GLU A 11 -1.17 8.85 -3.72
N GLU A 12 -1.75 8.36 -2.63
CA GLU A 12 -1.30 8.71 -1.29
C GLU A 12 0.13 8.26 -1.06
N ILE A 13 0.47 7.05 -1.49
CA ILE A 13 1.84 6.54 -1.36
C ILE A 13 2.82 7.35 -2.21
N LYS A 14 2.42 7.70 -3.43
CA LYS A 14 3.27 8.53 -4.31
C LYS A 14 3.52 9.90 -3.73
N ALA A 15 2.56 10.43 -2.99
CA ALA A 15 2.70 11.74 -2.34
C ALA A 15 3.41 11.64 -0.98
N PHE A 16 3.73 10.43 -0.53
CA PHE A 16 4.38 10.23 0.76
C PHE A 16 5.78 10.85 0.74
N SER A 17 6.00 11.76 1.67
CA SER A 17 7.27 12.47 1.78
C SER A 17 7.62 12.59 3.26
N PRO A 18 8.25 11.56 3.85
CA PRO A 18 8.53 11.56 5.28
C PRO A 18 9.61 12.59 5.64
N ASN A 19 9.42 13.22 6.78
CA ASN A 19 10.36 14.20 7.32
C ASN A 19 11.12 13.66 8.52
N SER A 20 10.75 12.49 9.02
CA SER A 20 11.35 11.92 10.22
C SER A 20 11.14 10.42 10.24
N ALA A 21 11.89 9.73 11.12
CA ALA A 21 11.71 8.29 11.32
C ALA A 21 10.30 7.97 11.82
N GLN A 22 9.70 8.90 12.57
CA GLN A 22 8.33 8.70 13.04
C GLN A 22 7.34 8.66 11.88
N ASP A 23 7.54 9.49 10.86
CA ASP A 23 6.69 9.47 9.68
C ASP A 23 6.78 8.12 8.96
N VAL A 24 7.99 7.55 8.90
CA VAL A 24 8.20 6.24 8.30
C VAL A 24 7.45 5.18 9.09
N GLU A 25 7.53 5.21 10.41
CA GLU A 25 6.83 4.26 11.26
C GLU A 25 5.32 4.39 11.12
N ASN A 26 4.82 5.62 11.03
CA ASN A 26 3.40 5.86 10.83
C ASN A 26 2.92 5.26 9.51
N PHE A 27 3.75 5.37 8.46
CA PHE A 27 3.45 4.76 7.16
C PHE A 27 3.35 3.24 7.31
N ARG A 28 4.30 2.62 7.98
CA ARG A 28 4.29 1.18 8.20
C ARG A 28 3.03 0.74 8.94
N LEU A 29 2.68 1.47 10.00
CA LEU A 29 1.50 1.15 10.79
C LEU A 29 0.20 1.34 10.02
N LYS A 30 0.18 2.23 9.04
CA LYS A 30 -1.01 2.47 8.24
C LYS A 30 -1.16 1.44 7.13
N PHE A 31 -0.09 1.08 6.43
CA PHE A 31 -0.15 0.27 5.22
C PHE A 31 0.32 -1.18 5.38
N LEU A 32 1.36 -1.42 6.13
CA LEU A 32 2.10 -2.69 6.07
C LEU A 32 1.86 -3.67 7.21
N VAL A 33 1.24 -3.24 8.29
CA VAL A 33 0.94 -4.16 9.40
C VAL A 33 -0.22 -5.07 9.04
N SER A 34 -0.42 -6.14 9.83
CA SER A 34 -1.45 -7.15 9.55
C SER A 34 -2.87 -6.60 9.49
N LYS A 35 -3.13 -5.45 10.09
CA LYS A 35 -4.42 -4.77 10.02
C LYS A 35 -4.34 -3.52 9.16
N GLY A 36 -3.28 -3.37 8.37
CA GLY A 36 -3.08 -2.20 7.54
C GLY A 36 -3.85 -2.25 6.24
N ILE A 37 -3.71 -1.16 5.47
CA ILE A 37 -4.46 -0.98 4.22
C ILE A 37 -4.16 -2.06 3.21
N VAL A 38 -2.89 -2.47 3.07
CA VAL A 38 -2.52 -3.52 2.11
C VAL A 38 -3.31 -4.79 2.41
N LYS A 39 -3.35 -5.19 3.67
CA LYS A 39 -4.08 -6.39 4.08
C LYS A 39 -5.58 -6.25 3.84
N GLU A 40 -6.15 -5.09 4.16
CA GLU A 40 -7.57 -4.83 3.94
C GLU A 40 -7.93 -4.95 2.47
N LEU A 41 -7.10 -4.42 1.58
CA LEU A 41 -7.35 -4.48 0.14
C LEU A 41 -7.28 -5.92 -0.37
N PHE A 42 -6.34 -6.72 0.13
CA PHE A 42 -6.28 -8.12 -0.23
C PHE A 42 -7.49 -8.91 0.25
N GLU A 43 -8.00 -8.60 1.45
CA GLU A 43 -9.21 -9.24 1.96
C GLU A 43 -10.42 -8.88 1.09
N GLU A 44 -10.55 -7.61 0.73
CA GLU A 44 -11.64 -7.16 -0.13
C GLU A 44 -11.54 -7.77 -1.52
N PHE A 45 -10.31 -7.94 -2.02
CA PHE A 45 -10.06 -8.56 -3.31
C PHE A 45 -10.63 -9.98 -3.40
N LYS A 46 -10.66 -10.70 -2.28
CA LYS A 46 -11.21 -12.05 -2.26
C LYS A 46 -12.70 -12.09 -2.56
N THR A 47 -13.39 -10.98 -2.39
CA THR A 47 -14.84 -10.91 -2.55
C THR A 47 -15.28 -10.38 -3.92
N VAL A 48 -14.34 -9.92 -4.75
CA VAL A 48 -14.71 -9.41 -6.07
C VAL A 48 -14.95 -10.55 -7.06
N THR A 49 -15.56 -10.22 -8.21
CA THR A 49 -15.87 -11.22 -9.23
C THR A 49 -14.59 -11.76 -9.86
N PRO A 50 -14.64 -12.96 -10.48
CA PRO A 50 -13.48 -13.51 -11.17
C PRO A 50 -12.91 -12.58 -12.25
N ASP A 51 -13.77 -11.87 -12.97
CA ASP A 51 -13.34 -10.93 -13.99
C ASP A 51 -12.54 -9.78 -13.38
N GLU A 52 -13.05 -9.23 -12.26
CA GLU A 52 -12.35 -8.18 -11.55
C GLU A 52 -11.03 -8.68 -10.98
N LYS A 53 -10.99 -9.92 -10.53
CA LYS A 53 -9.74 -10.50 -10.00
C LYS A 53 -8.64 -10.53 -11.05
N ARG A 54 -8.99 -10.78 -12.31
CA ARG A 54 -8.00 -10.80 -13.39
C ARG A 54 -7.34 -9.42 -13.57
N VAL A 55 -8.16 -8.38 -13.52
CA VAL A 55 -7.67 -7.01 -13.70
C VAL A 55 -6.98 -6.51 -12.45
N LEU A 56 -7.63 -6.67 -11.29
CA LEU A 56 -7.17 -6.06 -10.05
C LEU A 56 -6.03 -6.83 -9.40
N GLY A 57 -5.88 -8.11 -9.71
CA GLY A 57 -4.79 -8.91 -9.15
C GLY A 57 -3.43 -8.30 -9.43
N LYS A 58 -3.19 -7.90 -10.67
CA LYS A 58 -1.93 -7.28 -11.07
C LYS A 58 -1.79 -5.90 -10.41
N VAL A 59 -2.86 -5.11 -10.47
CA VAL A 59 -2.87 -3.75 -9.90
C VAL A 59 -2.60 -3.81 -8.40
N LEU A 60 -3.26 -4.73 -7.70
CA LEU A 60 -3.10 -4.84 -6.26
C LEU A 60 -1.69 -5.32 -5.89
N ASN A 61 -1.13 -6.23 -6.67
CA ASN A 61 0.23 -6.70 -6.42
C ASN A 61 1.24 -5.57 -6.62
N GLU A 62 1.04 -4.75 -7.65
CA GLU A 62 1.88 -3.58 -7.87
C GLU A 62 1.75 -2.58 -6.74
N PHE A 63 0.54 -2.40 -6.22
CA PHE A 63 0.30 -1.53 -5.07
C PHE A 63 1.07 -2.02 -3.84
N LYS A 64 1.01 -3.32 -3.58
CA LYS A 64 1.74 -3.91 -2.46
C LYS A 64 3.24 -3.65 -2.59
N GLN A 65 3.79 -3.88 -3.79
CA GLN A 65 5.21 -3.66 -4.03
C GLN A 65 5.57 -2.19 -3.87
N LEU A 66 4.72 -1.29 -4.35
CA LEU A 66 4.95 0.14 -4.20
C LEU A 66 5.00 0.53 -2.72
N ALA A 67 4.06 0.01 -1.92
CA ALA A 67 4.04 0.30 -0.50
C ALA A 67 5.31 -0.21 0.20
N GLU A 68 5.70 -1.43 -0.10
CA GLU A 68 6.90 -2.02 0.50
C GLU A 68 8.17 -1.28 0.08
N THR A 69 8.29 -0.94 -1.19
CA THR A 69 9.45 -0.23 -1.72
C THR A 69 9.53 1.17 -1.12
N SER A 70 8.40 1.88 -1.05
CA SER A 70 8.35 3.21 -0.47
C SER A 70 8.77 3.19 0.99
N PHE A 71 8.31 2.20 1.75
CA PHE A 71 8.71 2.04 3.14
C PHE A 71 10.21 1.77 3.25
N LYS A 72 10.72 0.85 2.44
CA LYS A 72 12.13 0.47 2.47
C LYS A 72 13.02 1.66 2.18
N GLU A 73 12.72 2.40 1.12
CA GLU A 73 13.51 3.57 0.75
C GLU A 73 13.47 4.64 1.83
N ALA A 74 12.29 4.90 2.39
CA ALA A 74 12.16 5.87 3.46
C ALA A 74 12.90 5.43 4.72
N SER A 75 12.82 4.13 5.04
CA SER A 75 13.50 3.57 6.21
C SER A 75 15.02 3.73 6.06
N GLU A 76 15.55 3.48 4.87
CA GLU A 76 16.98 3.64 4.61
C GLU A 76 17.41 5.10 4.73
N LYS A 77 16.57 6.03 4.29
CA LYS A 77 16.85 7.45 4.36
C LYS A 77 17.03 7.93 5.79
N PHE A 78 16.26 7.36 6.72
CA PHE A 78 16.28 7.76 8.13
C PHE A 78 16.98 6.74 9.03
N ALA A 79 17.54 5.68 8.46
CA ALA A 79 18.34 4.73 9.22
C ALA A 79 19.71 5.37 9.42
N GLY A 80 19.96 5.76 10.57
CA GLY A 80 21.13 6.48 10.76
C GLY A 80 22.05 6.08 11.80
#